data_2bae26aeb0126dfad6307071ca26feaa
#
_entry.id   2bae26aeb0126dfad6307071ca26feaa
#
_cell.length_a   1.000
_cell.length_b   1.000
_cell.length_c   1.000
_cell.angle_alpha   90.00
_cell.angle_beta   90.00
_cell.angle_gamma   90.00
#
_symmetry.space_group_name_H-M   'P 1'
#
loop_
_entity.id
_entity.type
_entity.pdbx_description
1 polymer ?
#
loop_
_entity_poly.entity_id
_entity_poly.type
_entity_poly.pdbx_seq_one_letter_code
_entity_poly.pdbx_strand_id
1 'polypeptide(L)'
;LSYKELLALTADYNQIDNYTFFRESTNALLGETDLLRLAVVNQADNKINYYSLKLFSKVDFGKFSFVNTARYQKKEQEVSLGNLSTLNVPEWVTRNTIMYSTDVFNKSLFIQTGITFNYFTKYYADYYNPLISEFVTQNYKEIGEFPRFDFFFNAKIQQTRVFIKVEHLNSSFTGYDYYS
;
A
#
# COMPACT_ATOMS: atom_id res chain seq x y z
N LEU A 1 31.34 16.88 5.38
CA LEU A 1 30.25 15.99 4.93
C LEU A 1 29.83 15.17 6.14
N SER A 2 28.60 15.37 6.63
CA SER A 2 28.02 14.53 7.68
C SER A 2 27.31 13.36 7.00
N TYR A 3 27.73 12.15 7.33
CA TYR A 3 27.13 10.91 6.87
C TYR A 3 26.41 10.27 8.06
N LYS A 4 25.14 10.00 7.91
CA LYS A 4 24.34 9.33 8.95
C LYS A 4 23.52 8.23 8.30
N GLU A 5 23.74 7.01 8.77
CA GLU A 5 22.95 5.85 8.38
C GLU A 5 22.01 5.42 9.50
N LEU A 6 20.82 5.01 9.11
CA LEU A 6 19.87 4.31 9.96
C LEU A 6 19.36 3.09 9.22
N LEU A 7 19.54 1.93 9.81
CA LEU A 7 19.04 0.66 9.31
C LEU A 7 18.18 -0.01 10.37
N ALA A 8 16.99 -0.48 10.01
CA ALA A 8 16.13 -1.27 10.87
C ALA A 8 15.54 -2.44 10.09
N LEU A 9 15.61 -3.62 10.68
CA LEU A 9 14.98 -4.84 10.21
C LEU A 9 13.93 -5.28 11.23
N THR A 10 12.70 -5.50 10.76
CA THR A 10 11.59 -5.97 11.60
C THR A 10 11.04 -7.24 10.99
N ALA A 11 10.89 -8.28 11.79
CA ALA A 11 10.25 -9.52 11.42
C ALA A 11 9.04 -9.74 12.32
N ASP A 12 7.88 -10.01 11.71
CA ASP A 12 6.62 -10.24 12.40
C ASP A 12 6.08 -11.62 12.00
N TYR A 13 5.53 -12.32 12.96
CA TYR A 13 4.74 -13.53 12.77
C TYR A 13 3.41 -13.36 13.49
N ASN A 14 2.32 -13.60 12.79
CA ASN A 14 0.99 -13.56 13.36
C ASN A 14 0.21 -14.82 12.95
N GLN A 15 -0.41 -15.46 13.92
CA GLN A 15 -1.40 -16.50 13.69
C GLN A 15 -2.78 -15.91 13.95
N ILE A 16 -3.65 -16.00 12.96
CA ILE A 16 -5.00 -15.44 13.01
C ILE A 16 -5.99 -16.60 12.96
N ASP A 17 -6.79 -16.72 13.99
CA ASP A 17 -7.87 -17.70 14.11
C ASP A 17 -9.22 -17.01 13.93
N ASN A 18 -10.17 -17.68 13.31
CA ASN A 18 -11.55 -17.19 13.15
C ASN A 18 -11.62 -15.81 12.43
N TYR A 19 -10.82 -15.60 11.39
CA TYR A 19 -10.79 -14.36 10.63
C TYR A 19 -12.15 -14.08 10.01
N THR A 20 -12.77 -12.94 10.37
CA THR A 20 -14.07 -12.52 9.88
C THR A 20 -13.88 -11.53 8.73
N PHE A 21 -14.59 -11.74 7.62
CA PHE A 21 -14.49 -10.94 6.41
C PHE A 21 -15.85 -10.86 5.70
N PHE A 22 -16.00 -9.86 4.85
CA PHE A 22 -17.14 -9.78 3.93
C PHE A 22 -16.76 -10.41 2.59
N ARG A 23 -17.67 -11.17 2.01
CA ARG A 23 -17.54 -11.69 0.65
C ARG A 23 -18.83 -11.47 -0.14
N GLU A 24 -18.74 -11.53 -1.47
CA GLU A 24 -19.93 -11.60 -2.32
C GLU A 24 -20.59 -12.97 -2.20
N SER A 25 -21.92 -12.94 -2.02
CA SER A 25 -22.75 -14.12 -2.17
C SER A 25 -23.63 -13.96 -3.40
N THR A 26 -23.51 -14.90 -4.32
CA THR A 26 -24.44 -15.02 -5.42
C THR A 26 -25.66 -15.81 -4.92
N ASN A 27 -26.79 -15.14 -4.71
CA ASN A 27 -28.04 -15.83 -4.43
C ASN A 27 -28.56 -16.48 -5.72
N ALA A 28 -28.24 -17.75 -5.92
CA ALA A 28 -28.77 -18.57 -7.03
C ALA A 28 -30.29 -18.84 -6.91
N LEU A 29 -30.94 -18.34 -5.88
CA LEU A 29 -32.36 -18.63 -5.59
C LEU A 29 -33.36 -17.80 -6.42
N LEU A 30 -32.93 -16.80 -7.19
CA LEU A 30 -33.85 -15.93 -7.93
C LEU A 30 -33.89 -16.16 -9.44
N GLY A 31 -33.19 -17.13 -9.99
CA GLY A 31 -33.33 -17.56 -11.38
C GLY A 31 -33.19 -16.45 -12.46
N GLU A 32 -32.78 -15.26 -12.09
CA GLU A 32 -32.65 -14.11 -12.97
C GLU A 32 -31.18 -13.73 -13.19
N THR A 33 -30.93 -13.30 -14.41
CA THR A 33 -29.61 -12.92 -14.94
C THR A 33 -28.99 -11.69 -14.28
N ASP A 34 -29.69 -10.98 -13.43
CA ASP A 34 -29.19 -9.89 -12.59
C ASP A 34 -28.85 -10.42 -11.20
N LEU A 35 -27.64 -10.93 -11.09
CA LEU A 35 -27.05 -11.34 -9.81
C LEU A 35 -26.86 -10.14 -8.92
N LEU A 36 -27.79 -9.91 -8.01
CA LEU A 36 -27.57 -9.02 -6.87
C LEU A 36 -26.40 -9.58 -6.06
N ARG A 37 -25.24 -8.99 -6.24
CA ARG A 37 -24.04 -9.33 -5.47
C ARG A 37 -24.22 -8.78 -4.05
N LEU A 38 -24.75 -9.61 -3.19
CA LEU A 38 -24.92 -9.27 -1.77
C LEU A 38 -23.62 -9.51 -1.03
N ALA A 39 -23.17 -8.52 -0.28
CA ALA A 39 -22.06 -8.69 0.65
C ALA A 39 -22.60 -9.42 1.90
N VAL A 40 -21.98 -10.56 2.21
CA VAL A 40 -22.32 -11.36 3.41
C VAL A 40 -21.09 -11.52 4.29
N VAL A 41 -21.33 -11.51 5.59
CA VAL A 41 -20.29 -11.78 6.58
C VAL A 41 -19.95 -13.27 6.56
N ASN A 42 -18.68 -13.58 6.55
CA ASN A 42 -18.15 -14.94 6.67
C ASN A 42 -17.02 -14.98 7.68
N GLN A 43 -16.76 -16.16 8.18
CA GLN A 43 -15.64 -16.44 9.08
C GLN A 43 -14.81 -17.56 8.48
N ALA A 44 -13.49 -17.38 8.47
CA ALA A 44 -12.57 -18.42 8.03
C ALA A 44 -12.47 -19.51 9.11
N ASP A 45 -12.74 -20.75 8.73
CA ASP A 45 -12.65 -21.91 9.64
C ASP A 45 -11.20 -22.31 9.92
N ASN A 46 -10.29 -21.92 9.03
CA ASN A 46 -8.88 -22.32 9.09
C ASN A 46 -8.01 -21.19 9.61
N LYS A 47 -6.90 -21.58 10.23
CA LYS A 47 -5.86 -20.67 10.70
C LYS A 47 -5.16 -20.01 9.52
N ILE A 48 -4.83 -18.74 9.68
CA ILE A 48 -4.01 -17.97 8.77
C ILE A 48 -2.69 -17.68 9.46
N ASN A 49 -1.59 -18.15 8.90
CA ASN A 49 -0.26 -17.80 9.34
C ASN A 49 0.25 -16.67 8.44
N TYR A 50 0.56 -15.53 9.03
CA TYR A 50 1.06 -14.37 8.35
C TYR A 50 2.48 -14.04 8.79
N TYR A 51 3.37 -13.93 7.82
CA TYR A 51 4.78 -13.58 8.00
C TYR A 51 5.07 -12.25 7.32
N SER A 52 5.80 -11.37 7.97
CA SER A 52 6.24 -10.10 7.41
C SER A 52 7.69 -9.83 7.75
N LEU A 53 8.46 -9.43 6.76
CA LEU A 53 9.83 -8.96 6.92
C LEU A 53 9.93 -7.55 6.33
N LYS A 54 10.23 -6.57 7.16
CA LYS A 54 10.34 -5.16 6.77
C LYS A 54 11.76 -4.67 6.97
N LEU A 55 12.35 -4.18 5.89
CA LEU A 55 13.61 -3.45 5.88
C LEU A 55 13.32 -1.96 5.77
N PHE A 56 13.88 -1.18 6.66
CA PHE A 56 13.91 0.27 6.58
C PHE A 56 15.35 0.74 6.56
N SER A 57 15.68 1.64 5.64
CA SER A 57 16.96 2.29 5.63
C SER A 57 16.85 3.78 5.33
N LYS A 58 17.66 4.57 6.00
CA LYS A 58 17.83 6.00 5.75
C LYS A 58 19.31 6.33 5.71
N VAL A 59 19.70 6.96 4.61
CA VAL A 59 21.07 7.39 4.36
C VAL A 59 21.06 8.88 4.04
N ASP A 60 21.76 9.68 4.83
CA ASP A 60 21.91 11.11 4.62
C ASP A 60 23.30 11.41 4.07
N PHE A 61 23.37 12.05 2.90
CA PHE A 61 24.60 12.47 2.24
C PHE A 61 24.54 13.96 1.88
N GLY A 62 25.12 14.80 2.72
CA GLY A 62 25.10 16.24 2.56
C GLY A 62 23.67 16.80 2.59
N LYS A 63 23.21 17.32 1.47
CA LYS A 63 21.86 17.86 1.30
C LYS A 63 20.85 16.83 0.79
N PHE A 64 21.30 15.62 0.46
CA PHE A 64 20.47 14.54 -0.03
C PHE A 64 20.18 13.53 1.07
N SER A 65 18.96 13.01 1.09
CA SER A 65 18.54 11.90 1.94
C SER A 65 17.86 10.84 1.08
N PHE A 66 18.25 9.59 1.29
CA PHE A 66 17.63 8.42 0.68
C PHE A 66 16.90 7.65 1.76
N VAL A 67 15.59 7.50 1.60
CA VAL A 67 14.76 6.71 2.52
C VAL A 67 14.17 5.55 1.76
N ASN A 68 14.46 4.35 2.21
CA ASN A 68 13.99 3.12 1.60
C ASN A 68 13.17 2.33 2.62
N THR A 69 12.06 1.79 2.18
CA THR A 69 11.27 0.80 2.91
C THR A 69 10.90 -0.30 1.95
N ALA A 70 11.29 -1.53 2.26
CA ALA A 70 10.88 -2.72 1.55
C ALA A 70 10.22 -3.68 2.54
N ARG A 71 9.09 -4.29 2.16
CA ARG A 71 8.40 -5.30 2.94
C ARG A 71 8.13 -6.51 2.07
N TYR A 72 8.53 -7.65 2.58
CA TYR A 72 8.11 -8.95 2.07
C TYR A 72 7.05 -9.51 2.99
N GLN A 73 5.97 -10.07 2.42
CA GLN A 73 4.85 -10.64 3.15
C GLN A 73 4.51 -12.00 2.56
N LYS A 74 4.26 -12.96 3.44
CA LYS A 74 3.78 -14.28 3.05
C LYS A 74 2.63 -14.68 3.96
N LYS A 75 1.58 -15.21 3.37
CA LYS A 75 0.48 -15.83 4.09
C LYS A 75 0.41 -17.30 3.75
N GLU A 76 0.09 -18.11 4.74
CA GLU A 76 -0.22 -19.53 4.59
C GLU A 76 -1.60 -19.78 5.19
N GLN A 77 -2.52 -20.20 4.36
CA GLN A 77 -3.89 -20.50 4.73
C GLN A 77 -4.30 -21.81 4.07
N GLU A 78 -4.79 -22.77 4.85
CA GLU A 78 -5.45 -23.94 4.29
C GLU A 78 -6.83 -23.53 3.76
N VAL A 79 -7.05 -23.72 2.47
CA VAL A 79 -8.29 -23.30 1.80
C VAL A 79 -9.25 -24.45 1.77
N SER A 80 -10.30 -24.45 2.59
CA SER A 80 -11.20 -25.59 2.75
C SER A 80 -12.52 -25.50 1.97
N LEU A 81 -12.94 -24.35 1.49
CA LEU A 81 -14.20 -24.19 0.72
C LEU A 81 -14.03 -23.17 -0.42
N GLY A 82 -13.94 -23.67 -1.64
CA GLY A 82 -14.05 -22.85 -2.85
C GLY A 82 -12.82 -22.06 -3.26
N ASN A 83 -11.60 -22.43 -2.83
CA ASN A 83 -10.33 -21.77 -3.21
C ASN A 83 -10.27 -20.25 -2.98
N LEU A 84 -11.04 -19.73 -2.01
CA LEU A 84 -11.06 -18.31 -1.69
C LEU A 84 -9.99 -17.97 -0.65
N SER A 85 -8.97 -17.24 -1.07
CA SER A 85 -8.07 -16.59 -0.13
C SER A 85 -8.81 -15.46 0.57
N THR A 86 -8.80 -15.46 1.90
CA THR A 86 -9.55 -14.48 2.70
C THR A 86 -8.74 -13.27 3.12
N LEU A 87 -7.42 -13.44 3.29
CA LEU A 87 -6.49 -12.35 3.56
C LEU A 87 -5.65 -12.08 2.31
N ASN A 88 -5.97 -11.02 1.60
CA ASN A 88 -5.31 -10.64 0.35
C ASN A 88 -4.31 -9.52 0.59
N VAL A 89 -3.03 -9.83 0.46
CA VAL A 89 -1.92 -8.87 0.61
C VAL A 89 -0.89 -9.08 -0.49
N PRO A 90 -0.25 -8.00 -0.99
CA PRO A 90 0.84 -8.14 -1.96
C PRO A 90 2.06 -8.77 -1.29
N GLU A 91 2.80 -9.63 -2.00
CA GLU A 91 4.02 -10.26 -1.46
C GLU A 91 5.13 -9.25 -1.22
N TRP A 92 5.31 -8.32 -2.14
CA TRP A 92 6.32 -7.26 -2.03
C TRP A 92 5.68 -5.89 -2.09
N VAL A 93 6.10 -5.04 -1.17
CA VAL A 93 5.77 -3.61 -1.16
C VAL A 93 7.07 -2.84 -0.95
N THR A 94 7.33 -1.85 -1.81
CA THR A 94 8.49 -0.98 -1.64
C THR A 94 8.12 0.48 -1.80
N ARG A 95 8.75 1.31 -0.97
CA ARG A 95 8.67 2.77 -1.02
C ARG A 95 10.07 3.36 -0.89
N ASN A 96 10.49 4.06 -1.93
CA ASN A 96 11.82 4.65 -2.02
C ASN A 96 11.70 6.14 -2.23
N THR A 97 12.30 6.95 -1.37
CA THR A 97 12.22 8.40 -1.46
C THR A 97 13.63 8.99 -1.57
N ILE A 98 13.82 9.83 -2.55
CA ILE A 98 15.01 10.68 -2.69
C ILE A 98 14.60 12.09 -2.35
N MET A 99 15.26 12.70 -1.36
CA MET A 99 14.98 14.05 -0.90
C MET A 99 16.20 14.94 -1.03
N TYR A 100 15.99 16.17 -1.41
CA TYR A 100 16.95 17.26 -1.31
C TYR A 100 16.47 18.29 -0.31
N SER A 101 17.32 18.68 0.63
CA SER A 101 17.01 19.64 1.69
C SER A 101 18.09 20.72 1.78
N THR A 102 17.68 21.98 1.80
CA THR A 102 18.62 23.10 1.90
C THR A 102 17.99 24.32 2.55
N ASP A 103 18.84 25.06 3.27
CA ASP A 103 18.50 26.42 3.70
C ASP A 103 18.95 27.42 2.62
N VAL A 104 18.11 28.38 2.33
CA VAL A 104 18.35 29.51 1.41
C VAL A 104 18.08 30.83 2.12
N PHE A 105 18.56 31.93 1.54
CA PHE A 105 18.41 33.30 2.07
C PHE A 105 18.82 33.41 3.55
N ASN A 106 20.08 33.03 3.87
CA ASN A 106 20.62 33.07 5.24
C ASN A 106 19.75 32.35 6.27
N LYS A 107 19.21 31.16 5.92
CA LYS A 107 18.31 30.34 6.74
C LYS A 107 16.91 30.92 6.95
N SER A 108 16.54 31.97 6.21
CA SER A 108 15.18 32.50 6.29
C SER A 108 14.15 31.61 5.60
N LEU A 109 14.59 30.76 4.66
CA LEU A 109 13.76 29.79 3.96
C LEU A 109 14.43 28.43 3.96
N PHE A 110 13.77 27.43 4.52
CA PHE A 110 14.13 26.02 4.39
C PHE A 110 13.31 25.40 3.27
N ILE A 111 13.97 24.71 2.35
CA ILE A 111 13.34 23.97 1.25
C ILE A 111 13.67 22.48 1.39
N GLN A 112 12.65 21.65 1.20
CA GLN A 112 12.80 20.20 1.06
C GLN A 112 11.93 19.74 -0.10
N THR A 113 12.52 19.07 -1.06
CA THR A 113 11.81 18.52 -2.22
C THR A 113 12.28 17.11 -2.52
N GLY A 114 11.45 16.32 -3.16
CA GLY A 114 11.83 14.95 -3.48
C GLY A 114 10.83 14.21 -4.34
N ILE A 115 11.25 13.01 -4.71
CA ILE A 115 10.44 12.06 -5.47
C ILE A 115 10.34 10.78 -4.66
N THR A 116 9.14 10.24 -4.57
CA THR A 116 8.85 8.95 -3.97
C THR A 116 8.42 7.96 -5.03
N PHE A 117 9.11 6.85 -5.12
CA PHE A 117 8.76 5.68 -5.90
C PHE A 117 8.02 4.68 -5.02
N ASN A 118 6.82 4.26 -5.43
CA ASN A 118 6.03 3.24 -4.77
C ASN A 118 5.79 2.09 -5.76
N TYR A 119 5.93 0.86 -5.28
CA TYR A 119 5.66 -0.34 -6.06
C TYR A 119 5.16 -1.45 -5.14
N PHE A 120 4.23 -2.25 -5.62
CA PHE A 120 3.80 -3.49 -5.01
C PHE A 120 3.43 -4.53 -6.07
N THR A 121 3.63 -5.81 -5.73
CA THR A 121 3.29 -6.93 -6.59
C THR A 121 1.78 -7.08 -6.72
N LYS A 122 1.34 -7.76 -7.77
CA LYS A 122 -0.07 -8.07 -7.99
C LYS A 122 -0.67 -8.83 -6.82
N TYR A 123 -1.89 -8.48 -6.49
CA TYR A 123 -2.72 -9.20 -5.53
C TYR A 123 -4.20 -8.89 -5.78
N TYR A 124 -5.08 -9.71 -5.24
CA TYR A 124 -6.52 -9.48 -5.26
C TYR A 124 -6.86 -8.48 -4.15
N ALA A 125 -7.02 -7.20 -4.49
CA ALA A 125 -7.42 -6.21 -3.49
C ALA A 125 -8.92 -6.30 -3.22
N ASP A 126 -9.29 -6.16 -1.95
CA ASP A 126 -10.69 -6.04 -1.57
C ASP A 126 -11.28 -4.76 -2.18
N TYR A 127 -12.53 -4.81 -2.61
CA TYR A 127 -13.22 -3.63 -3.13
C TYR A 127 -14.12 -3.00 -2.06
N TYR A 128 -14.23 -1.68 -2.11
CA TYR A 128 -15.11 -0.96 -1.19
C TYR A 128 -16.57 -1.04 -1.66
N ASN A 129 -17.46 -1.51 -0.77
CA ASN A 129 -18.90 -1.55 -1.00
C ASN A 129 -19.57 -0.40 -0.24
N PRO A 130 -20.09 0.64 -0.94
CA PRO A 130 -20.66 1.81 -0.28
C PRO A 130 -21.99 1.54 0.44
N LEU A 131 -22.71 0.46 0.10
CA LEU A 131 -23.97 0.12 0.73
C LEU A 131 -23.81 -0.35 2.17
N ILE A 132 -22.73 -1.10 2.43
CA ILE A 132 -22.40 -1.59 3.77
C ILE A 132 -21.26 -0.80 4.43
N SER A 133 -20.64 0.14 3.69
CA SER A 133 -19.47 0.94 4.11
C SER A 133 -18.28 0.08 4.55
N GLU A 134 -18.07 -1.07 3.91
CA GLU A 134 -17.03 -2.05 4.24
C GLU A 134 -16.30 -2.54 3.01
N PHE A 135 -15.09 -3.10 3.22
CA PHE A 135 -14.34 -3.76 2.19
C PHE A 135 -14.76 -5.22 2.04
N VAL A 136 -14.96 -5.64 0.80
CA VAL A 136 -15.44 -6.98 0.43
C VAL A 136 -14.33 -7.72 -0.29
N THR A 137 -14.02 -8.92 0.19
CA THR A 137 -13.00 -9.79 -0.41
C THR A 137 -13.45 -10.31 -1.76
N GLN A 138 -12.57 -10.19 -2.74
CA GLN A 138 -12.76 -10.68 -4.10
C GLN A 138 -11.48 -11.34 -4.61
N ASN A 139 -11.63 -12.26 -5.58
CA ASN A 139 -10.51 -13.00 -6.19
C ASN A 139 -10.62 -13.06 -7.74
N TYR A 140 -11.23 -12.04 -8.35
CA TYR A 140 -11.42 -11.97 -9.80
C TYR A 140 -10.66 -10.82 -10.45
N LYS A 141 -10.33 -9.75 -9.71
CA LYS A 141 -9.58 -8.60 -10.22
C LYS A 141 -8.30 -8.39 -9.40
N GLU A 142 -7.17 -8.55 -10.07
CA GLU A 142 -5.86 -8.22 -9.51
C GLU A 142 -5.52 -6.77 -9.77
N ILE A 143 -4.85 -6.14 -8.81
CA ILE A 143 -4.23 -4.82 -8.93
C ILE A 143 -2.76 -4.88 -8.53
N GLY A 144 -1.97 -3.94 -9.00
CA GLY A 144 -0.54 -3.84 -8.69
C GLY A 144 0.36 -4.00 -9.90
N GLU A 145 1.66 -4.21 -9.64
CA GLU A 145 2.69 -4.41 -10.65
C GLU A 145 2.96 -3.18 -11.55
N PHE A 146 2.61 -2.00 -11.10
CA PHE A 146 2.99 -0.79 -11.81
C PHE A 146 3.71 0.20 -10.88
N PRO A 147 4.73 0.87 -11.39
CA PRO A 147 5.46 1.88 -10.65
C PRO A 147 4.63 3.15 -10.53
N ARG A 148 4.57 3.72 -9.32
CA ARG A 148 3.96 5.02 -9.07
C ARG A 148 5.00 5.99 -8.55
N PHE A 149 5.09 7.17 -9.19
CA PHE A 149 5.97 8.24 -8.80
C PHE A 149 5.16 9.40 -8.23
N ASP A 150 5.53 9.83 -7.04
CA ASP A 150 4.95 10.98 -6.37
C ASP A 150 6.03 12.06 -6.21
N PHE A 151 5.68 13.32 -6.42
CA PHE A 151 6.55 14.47 -6.17
C PHE A 151 6.05 15.24 -4.96
N PHE A 152 6.96 15.76 -4.15
CA PHE A 152 6.60 16.67 -3.08
C PHE A 152 7.58 17.83 -2.98
N PHE A 153 7.04 18.96 -2.52
CA PHE A 153 7.78 20.17 -2.21
C PHE A 153 7.29 20.75 -0.91
N ASN A 154 8.22 20.99 0.01
CA ASN A 154 8.00 21.65 1.29
C ASN A 154 8.84 22.92 1.34
N ALA A 155 8.23 24.02 1.77
CA ALA A 155 8.93 25.26 2.09
C ALA A 155 8.54 25.72 3.50
N LYS A 156 9.52 26.11 4.31
CA LYS A 156 9.29 26.71 5.61
C LYS A 156 9.91 28.09 5.64
N ILE A 157 9.06 29.12 5.81
CA ILE A 157 9.44 30.53 5.93
C ILE A 157 9.02 30.97 7.33
N GLN A 158 9.99 31.19 8.22
CA GLN A 158 9.71 31.52 9.62
C GLN A 158 8.75 30.50 10.28
N GLN A 159 7.51 30.90 10.57
CA GLN A 159 6.48 30.06 11.18
C GLN A 159 5.53 29.41 10.16
N THR A 160 5.59 29.86 8.90
CA THR A 160 4.71 29.36 7.83
C THR A 160 5.33 28.18 7.11
N ARG A 161 4.53 27.13 6.87
CA ARG A 161 4.92 26.00 6.04
C ARG A 161 3.97 25.91 4.85
N VAL A 162 4.54 25.71 3.66
CA VAL A 162 3.84 25.42 2.43
C VAL A 162 4.22 24.01 2.01
N PHE A 163 3.21 23.19 1.72
CA PHE A 163 3.39 21.82 1.25
C PHE A 163 2.60 21.63 -0.04
N ILE A 164 3.28 21.12 -1.08
CA ILE A 164 2.68 20.74 -2.35
C ILE A 164 3.05 19.27 -2.58
N LYS A 165 2.07 18.45 -2.94
CA LYS A 165 2.28 17.06 -3.32
C LYS A 165 1.52 16.80 -4.63
N VAL A 166 2.18 16.15 -5.56
CA VAL A 166 1.59 15.64 -6.80
C VAL A 166 1.79 14.13 -6.78
N GLU A 167 0.69 13.40 -6.72
CA GLU A 167 0.70 11.95 -6.72
C GLU A 167 0.57 11.41 -8.14
N HIS A 168 1.16 10.24 -8.36
CA HIS A 168 1.05 9.48 -9.61
C HIS A 168 1.43 10.30 -10.85
N LEU A 169 2.59 10.95 -10.83
CA LEU A 169 3.11 11.77 -11.94
C LEU A 169 3.12 11.04 -13.29
N ASN A 170 3.26 9.74 -13.26
CA ASN A 170 3.37 8.88 -14.44
C ASN A 170 2.02 8.28 -14.89
N SER A 171 0.88 8.72 -14.36
CA SER A 171 -0.45 8.19 -14.72
C SER A 171 -0.73 8.27 -16.23
N SER A 172 -0.33 9.36 -16.88
CA SER A 172 -0.51 9.55 -18.33
C SER A 172 0.35 8.64 -19.20
N PHE A 173 1.43 8.07 -18.64
CA PHE A 173 2.35 7.19 -19.38
C PHE A 173 2.05 5.70 -19.18
N THR A 174 1.47 5.34 -18.05
CA THR A 174 1.24 3.93 -17.69
C THR A 174 -0.10 3.41 -18.18
N GLY A 175 -1.04 4.28 -18.55
CA GLY A 175 -2.37 3.89 -19.04
C GLY A 175 -3.22 3.11 -18.03
N TYR A 176 -2.76 3.03 -16.78
CA TYR A 176 -3.49 2.37 -15.70
C TYR A 176 -4.19 3.41 -14.85
N ASP A 177 -5.50 3.52 -15.02
CA ASP A 177 -6.35 4.24 -14.09
C ASP A 177 -6.58 3.37 -12.87
N TYR A 178 -6.07 3.82 -11.72
CA TYR A 178 -6.19 3.10 -10.45
C TYR A 178 -7.63 2.99 -9.95
N TYR A 179 -8.50 3.85 -10.45
CA TYR A 179 -9.86 4.06 -9.96
C TYR A 179 -10.95 3.87 -11.02
N SER A 180 -10.60 3.27 -12.16
CA SER A 180 -11.61 2.96 -13.19
C SER A 180 -12.13 1.54 -13.04
#